data_86be388ac441b3cc44a0c8b511edf134
#
_entry.id   86be388ac441b3cc44a0c8b511edf134
#
_cell.length_a   1.000
_cell.length_b   1.000
_cell.length_c   1.000
_cell.angle_alpha   90.00
_cell.angle_beta   90.00
_cell.angle_gamma   90.00
#
_symmetry.space_group_name_H-M   'P 1'
#
loop_
_entity.id
_entity.type
_entity.pdbx_description
1 polymer ?
#
loop_
_entity_poly.entity_id
_entity_poly.type
_entity_poly.pdbx_seq_one_letter_code
_entity_poly.pdbx_strand_id
1 'polypeptide(L)'
;MMHIFYAFCGGAFGAILGGSAAFALTGVFCAISMAALMGGADAPFLHTAVAFGPMMLPAVSYVAGATSAHYARWRGYLPYGEGRNTDRALWTLGKPDVILFGGCVGALGWIMNSLMGRIGLGAIMDTSAAYIWFITLTLKIILDHEVFSKMDEESARLGRFHRRAKAWQPHMTRPFDMVLYAGVIAGIAACCISEVLASENEVFRQYGIFLPFTVSCVVLVLGQGKTQVPTTHHITICAAYAMAAGGNIGWGILAGVAVHIVGDFLGRVFHVHGDVYICPAAMSIVVVSLIVMGLLPAVGAYRLTSLPWILLGLLVIGSALMQHGENKSAAKRTNLTA
;
A
#
# COMPACT_ATOMS: atom_id res chain seq x y z
N MET A 1 -13.38 -17.75 18.14
CA MET A 1 -14.67 -17.00 18.07
C MET A 1 -14.50 -15.54 18.47
N MET A 2 -13.90 -15.22 19.63
CA MET A 2 -13.68 -13.82 20.07
C MET A 2 -12.93 -12.95 19.06
N HIS A 3 -11.85 -13.44 18.44
CA HIS A 3 -11.09 -12.67 17.45
C HIS A 3 -11.91 -12.30 16.20
N ILE A 4 -12.86 -13.14 15.80
CA ILE A 4 -13.77 -12.81 14.67
C ILE A 4 -14.70 -11.66 15.08
N PHE A 5 -15.20 -11.67 16.32
CA PHE A 5 -15.98 -10.57 16.84
C PHE A 5 -15.17 -9.27 16.95
N TYR A 6 -13.93 -9.34 17.43
CA TYR A 6 -13.03 -8.17 17.44
C TYR A 6 -12.79 -7.64 16.03
N ALA A 7 -12.59 -8.53 15.05
CA ALA A 7 -12.41 -8.15 13.66
C ALA A 7 -13.66 -7.54 13.03
N PHE A 8 -14.85 -8.04 13.41
CA PHE A 8 -16.10 -7.40 13.02
C PHE A 8 -16.19 -5.97 13.58
N CYS A 9 -15.89 -5.78 14.86
CA CYS A 9 -15.87 -4.45 15.48
C CYS A 9 -14.80 -3.55 14.84
N GLY A 10 -13.60 -4.09 14.54
CA GLY A 10 -12.53 -3.37 13.86
C GLY A 10 -12.90 -2.93 12.44
N GLY A 11 -13.58 -3.80 11.69
CA GLY A 11 -14.09 -3.47 10.36
C GLY A 11 -15.22 -2.43 10.39
N ALA A 12 -16.16 -2.57 11.33
CA ALA A 12 -17.22 -1.58 11.56
C ALA A 12 -16.63 -0.21 11.94
N PHE A 13 -15.61 -0.20 12.80
CA PHE A 13 -14.88 1.00 13.19
C PHE A 13 -14.14 1.63 11.99
N GLY A 14 -13.53 0.81 11.12
CA GLY A 14 -12.94 1.28 9.87
C GLY A 14 -13.95 1.97 8.94
N ALA A 15 -15.17 1.44 8.83
CA ALA A 15 -16.25 2.10 8.11
C ALA A 15 -16.70 3.41 8.78
N ILE A 16 -16.77 3.46 10.11
CA ILE A 16 -17.10 4.67 10.86
C ILE A 16 -16.13 5.79 10.56
N LEU A 17 -14.82 5.52 10.61
CA LEU A 17 -13.75 6.53 10.47
C LEU A 17 -13.40 6.85 9.01
N GLY A 18 -13.60 5.92 8.11
CA GLY A 18 -12.97 5.88 6.78
C GLY A 18 -11.67 5.06 6.77
N GLY A 19 -11.37 4.47 5.62
CA GLY A 19 -10.24 3.54 5.48
C GLY A 19 -8.89 4.19 5.81
N SER A 20 -8.60 5.37 5.26
CA SER A 20 -7.32 6.06 5.47
C SER A 20 -7.09 6.44 6.93
N ALA A 21 -8.13 6.91 7.64
CA ALA A 21 -8.03 7.23 9.06
C ALA A 21 -7.79 5.97 9.90
N ALA A 22 -8.48 4.87 9.60
CA ALA A 22 -8.27 3.59 10.27
C ALA A 22 -6.84 3.07 10.03
N PHE A 23 -6.31 3.21 8.83
CA PHE A 23 -4.94 2.82 8.51
C PHE A 23 -3.88 3.69 9.22
N ALA A 24 -4.13 4.99 9.34
CA ALA A 24 -3.26 5.86 10.10
C ALA A 24 -3.23 5.46 11.59
N LEU A 25 -4.37 5.07 12.18
CA LEU A 25 -4.42 4.54 13.54
C LEU A 25 -3.67 3.22 13.70
N THR A 26 -3.65 2.34 12.70
CA THR A 26 -2.75 1.16 12.71
C THR A 26 -1.30 1.60 12.95
N GLY A 27 -0.84 2.63 12.22
CA GLY A 27 0.50 3.21 12.42
C GLY A 27 0.70 3.78 13.82
N VAL A 28 -0.27 4.53 14.37
CA VAL A 28 -0.20 5.09 15.72
C VAL A 28 -0.05 3.99 16.77
N PHE A 29 -0.89 2.97 16.74
CA PHE A 29 -0.80 1.84 17.69
C PHE A 29 0.51 1.06 17.52
N CYS A 30 0.99 0.91 16.29
CA CYS A 30 2.29 0.28 16.03
C CYS A 30 3.44 1.12 16.63
N ALA A 31 3.42 2.46 16.47
CA ALA A 31 4.43 3.35 17.05
C ALA A 31 4.44 3.28 18.59
N ILE A 32 3.26 3.34 19.21
CA ILE A 32 3.11 3.21 20.67
C ILE A 32 3.66 1.86 21.14
N SER A 33 3.32 0.79 20.43
CA SER A 33 3.82 -0.56 20.73
C SER A 33 5.33 -0.63 20.68
N MET A 34 5.95 -0.11 19.61
CA MET A 34 7.42 -0.11 19.48
C MET A 34 8.09 0.71 20.60
N ALA A 35 7.54 1.88 20.93
CA ALA A 35 8.06 2.71 22.01
C ALA A 35 7.98 1.98 23.38
N ALA A 36 6.88 1.30 23.65
CA ALA A 36 6.71 0.48 24.85
C ALA A 36 7.72 -0.68 24.93
N LEU A 37 7.91 -1.40 23.82
CA LEU A 37 8.86 -2.51 23.73
C LEU A 37 10.31 -2.03 23.89
N MET A 38 10.68 -0.88 23.31
CA MET A 38 11.99 -0.25 23.50
C MET A 38 12.21 0.19 24.94
N GLY A 39 11.16 0.60 25.64
CA GLY A 39 11.17 0.93 27.07
C GLY A 39 11.21 -0.27 28.01
N GLY A 40 11.31 -1.48 27.48
CA GLY A 40 11.40 -2.73 28.28
C GLY A 40 10.06 -3.30 28.73
N ALA A 41 8.93 -2.80 28.17
CA ALA A 41 7.63 -3.41 28.46
C ALA A 41 7.53 -4.80 27.85
N ASP A 42 7.23 -5.81 28.66
CA ASP A 42 6.98 -7.19 28.22
C ASP A 42 5.51 -7.34 27.77
N ALA A 43 5.12 -6.60 26.75
CA ALA A 43 3.75 -6.68 26.23
C ALA A 43 3.69 -6.35 24.74
N PRO A 44 3.93 -7.32 23.84
CA PRO A 44 3.74 -7.14 22.41
C PRO A 44 2.24 -6.96 22.02
N PHE A 45 1.37 -6.90 23.01
CA PHE A 45 -0.08 -6.84 22.86
C PHE A 45 -0.55 -5.77 21.88
N LEU A 46 -0.05 -4.52 22.01
CA LEU A 46 -0.48 -3.44 21.12
C LEU A 46 -0.06 -3.71 19.65
N HIS A 47 1.06 -4.40 19.45
CA HIS A 47 1.51 -4.77 18.10
C HIS A 47 0.68 -5.92 17.52
N THR A 48 0.59 -7.03 18.26
CA THR A 48 0.05 -8.31 17.76
C THR A 48 -1.46 -8.44 17.89
N ALA A 49 -2.09 -7.80 18.89
CA ALA A 49 -3.52 -7.89 19.12
C ALA A 49 -4.28 -6.65 18.60
N VAL A 50 -3.64 -5.48 18.55
CA VAL A 50 -4.28 -4.24 18.10
C VAL A 50 -3.79 -3.83 16.72
N ALA A 51 -2.56 -3.34 16.55
CA ALA A 51 -2.07 -2.76 15.30
C ALA A 51 -2.12 -3.75 14.13
N PHE A 52 -1.55 -4.93 14.29
CA PHE A 52 -1.57 -6.02 13.31
C PHE A 52 -2.43 -7.21 13.76
N GLY A 53 -3.33 -6.97 14.70
CA GLY A 53 -4.27 -7.94 15.23
C GLY A 53 -5.68 -7.79 14.65
N PRO A 54 -6.64 -8.53 15.23
CA PRO A 54 -8.01 -8.57 14.73
C PRO A 54 -8.73 -7.23 14.75
N MET A 55 -8.22 -6.21 15.44
CA MET A 55 -8.90 -4.91 15.53
C MET A 55 -8.48 -3.96 14.42
N MET A 56 -7.18 -3.78 14.18
CA MET A 56 -6.65 -2.70 13.33
C MET A 56 -5.77 -3.19 12.17
N LEU A 57 -5.61 -4.51 11.99
CA LEU A 57 -4.90 -5.03 10.80
C LEU A 57 -5.45 -4.36 9.53
N PRO A 58 -4.60 -3.91 8.59
CA PRO A 58 -5.08 -3.27 7.35
C PRO A 58 -6.10 -4.10 6.57
N ALA A 59 -5.96 -5.44 6.60
CA ALA A 59 -6.95 -6.39 6.05
C ALA A 59 -8.28 -6.43 6.83
N VAL A 60 -8.37 -5.76 7.97
CA VAL A 60 -9.59 -5.66 8.79
C VAL A 60 -10.19 -4.25 8.70
N SER A 61 -9.50 -3.25 9.26
CA SER A 61 -10.08 -1.92 9.44
C SER A 61 -9.98 -1.04 8.18
N TYR A 62 -8.79 -0.97 7.57
CA TYR A 62 -8.58 -0.16 6.37
C TYR A 62 -9.47 -0.60 5.21
N VAL A 63 -9.40 -1.87 4.85
CA VAL A 63 -10.16 -2.38 3.70
C VAL A 63 -11.65 -2.31 3.92
N ALA A 64 -12.10 -2.51 5.17
CA ALA A 64 -13.52 -2.37 5.51
C ALA A 64 -14.01 -0.94 5.28
N GLY A 65 -13.25 0.09 5.67
CA GLY A 65 -13.60 1.48 5.39
C GLY A 65 -13.64 1.78 3.89
N ALA A 66 -12.61 1.35 3.14
CA ALA A 66 -12.54 1.54 1.69
C ALA A 66 -13.70 0.86 0.93
N THR A 67 -13.99 -0.40 1.26
CA THR A 67 -15.07 -1.17 0.62
C THR A 67 -16.46 -0.72 1.05
N SER A 68 -16.61 -0.20 2.26
CA SER A 68 -17.88 0.39 2.72
C SER A 68 -18.24 1.67 1.97
N ALA A 69 -17.25 2.48 1.55
CA ALA A 69 -17.50 3.63 0.66
C ALA A 69 -18.01 3.16 -0.72
N HIS A 70 -17.41 2.10 -1.28
CA HIS A 70 -17.91 1.47 -2.51
C HIS A 70 -19.34 0.94 -2.34
N TYR A 71 -19.60 0.19 -1.27
CA TYR A 71 -20.95 -0.31 -0.96
C TYR A 71 -21.98 0.80 -0.80
N ALA A 72 -21.63 1.87 -0.07
CA ALA A 72 -22.52 3.03 0.12
C ALA A 72 -22.84 3.73 -1.21
N ARG A 73 -21.87 3.83 -2.12
CA ARG A 73 -22.10 4.34 -3.47
C ARG A 73 -23.01 3.40 -4.28
N TRP A 74 -22.76 2.11 -4.25
CA TRP A 74 -23.59 1.11 -4.92
C TRP A 74 -25.04 1.16 -4.43
N ARG A 75 -25.26 1.39 -3.13
CA ARG A 75 -26.58 1.60 -2.52
C ARG A 75 -27.23 2.95 -2.88
N GLY A 76 -26.52 3.82 -3.61
CA GLY A 76 -26.99 5.17 -3.93
C GLY A 76 -26.96 6.16 -2.76
N TYR A 77 -26.24 5.84 -1.66
CA TYR A 77 -26.06 6.75 -0.52
C TYR A 77 -24.95 7.77 -0.74
N LEU A 78 -24.06 7.52 -1.70
CA LEU A 78 -22.99 8.40 -2.13
C LEU A 78 -23.08 8.67 -3.64
N PRO A 79 -22.72 9.88 -4.09
CA PRO A 79 -22.65 10.19 -5.52
C PRO A 79 -21.51 9.42 -6.21
N TYR A 80 -21.57 9.38 -7.55
CA TYR A 80 -20.46 8.86 -8.36
C TYR A 80 -19.17 9.64 -8.10
N GLY A 81 -18.05 8.95 -7.98
CA GLY A 81 -16.74 9.48 -7.59
C GLY A 81 -16.41 9.28 -6.12
N GLU A 82 -17.41 9.18 -5.24
CA GLU A 82 -17.20 9.01 -3.80
C GLU A 82 -17.03 7.56 -3.36
N GLY A 83 -17.35 6.58 -4.18
CA GLY A 83 -17.13 5.16 -3.87
C GLY A 83 -15.65 4.77 -3.78
N ARG A 84 -14.75 5.61 -4.30
CA ARG A 84 -13.29 5.47 -4.18
C ARG A 84 -12.66 6.35 -3.11
N ASN A 85 -13.45 7.14 -2.40
CA ASN A 85 -12.96 8.07 -1.38
C ASN A 85 -12.72 7.33 -0.05
N THR A 86 -11.47 6.93 0.18
CA THR A 86 -11.05 6.22 1.40
C THR A 86 -10.94 7.11 2.63
N ASP A 87 -10.96 8.44 2.46
CA ASP A 87 -10.84 9.41 3.55
C ASP A 87 -12.18 9.73 4.20
N ARG A 88 -13.27 9.31 3.54
CA ARG A 88 -14.61 9.63 4.00
C ARG A 88 -15.05 8.81 5.19
N ALA A 89 -15.35 9.47 6.30
CA ALA A 89 -16.03 8.89 7.45
C ALA A 89 -17.50 8.60 7.12
N LEU A 90 -17.92 7.33 7.19
CA LEU A 90 -19.25 6.92 6.71
C LEU A 90 -20.34 6.96 7.77
N TRP A 91 -19.99 7.15 9.05
CA TRP A 91 -20.98 7.31 10.13
C TRP A 91 -21.95 8.47 9.88
N THR A 92 -21.48 9.52 9.19
CA THR A 92 -22.27 10.71 8.85
C THR A 92 -23.41 10.43 7.88
N LEU A 93 -23.43 9.29 7.21
CA LEU A 93 -24.51 8.88 6.31
C LEU A 93 -25.76 8.44 7.09
N GLY A 94 -25.65 8.11 8.38
CA GLY A 94 -26.76 7.58 9.16
C GLY A 94 -27.31 6.25 8.62
N LYS A 95 -26.45 5.42 7.99
CA LYS A 95 -26.81 4.15 7.35
C LYS A 95 -26.16 2.96 8.06
N PRO A 96 -26.88 2.29 8.97
CA PRO A 96 -26.32 1.16 9.76
C PRO A 96 -25.83 0.01 8.88
N ASP A 97 -26.48 -0.27 7.76
CA ASP A 97 -26.10 -1.33 6.83
C ASP A 97 -24.68 -1.13 6.26
N VAL A 98 -24.25 0.11 6.05
CA VAL A 98 -22.88 0.44 5.62
C VAL A 98 -21.85 0.08 6.68
N ILE A 99 -22.16 0.35 7.95
CA ILE A 99 -21.27 0.02 9.08
C ILE A 99 -21.21 -1.49 9.31
N LEU A 100 -22.36 -2.16 9.25
CA LEU A 100 -22.45 -3.62 9.37
C LEU A 100 -21.71 -4.32 8.22
N PHE A 101 -21.82 -3.81 7.01
CA PHE A 101 -21.06 -4.30 5.85
C PHE A 101 -19.55 -4.23 6.11
N GLY A 102 -19.05 -3.09 6.63
CA GLY A 102 -17.65 -2.97 7.05
C GLY A 102 -17.26 -3.99 8.11
N GLY A 103 -18.13 -4.25 9.08
CA GLY A 103 -17.93 -5.29 10.07
C GLY A 103 -17.77 -6.68 9.45
N CYS A 104 -18.63 -7.04 8.50
CA CYS A 104 -18.55 -8.32 7.79
C CYS A 104 -17.25 -8.44 6.98
N VAL A 105 -16.85 -7.39 6.27
CA VAL A 105 -15.58 -7.37 5.51
C VAL A 105 -14.38 -7.52 6.44
N GLY A 106 -14.38 -6.84 7.60
CA GLY A 106 -13.31 -6.97 8.58
C GLY A 106 -13.21 -8.36 9.18
N ALA A 107 -14.34 -8.97 9.56
CA ALA A 107 -14.39 -10.36 10.05
C ALA A 107 -13.86 -11.35 9.02
N LEU A 108 -14.27 -11.21 7.74
CA LEU A 108 -13.76 -12.02 6.64
C LEU A 108 -12.26 -11.81 6.44
N GLY A 109 -11.78 -10.55 6.56
CA GLY A 109 -10.36 -10.20 6.45
C GLY A 109 -9.50 -10.92 7.46
N TRP A 110 -9.93 -10.97 8.71
CA TRP A 110 -9.22 -11.71 9.75
C TRP A 110 -9.18 -13.22 9.47
N ILE A 111 -10.33 -13.79 9.06
CA ILE A 111 -10.43 -15.22 8.74
C ILE A 111 -9.48 -15.56 7.59
N MET A 112 -9.53 -14.82 6.49
CA MET A 112 -8.73 -15.09 5.30
C MET A 112 -7.25 -14.87 5.56
N ASN A 113 -6.87 -13.77 6.24
CA ASN A 113 -5.48 -13.53 6.60
C ASN A 113 -4.92 -14.63 7.53
N SER A 114 -5.73 -15.07 8.51
CA SER A 114 -5.35 -16.16 9.42
C SER A 114 -5.22 -17.50 8.68
N LEU A 115 -6.10 -17.77 7.72
CA LEU A 115 -6.03 -18.98 6.90
C LEU A 115 -4.77 -18.99 6.03
N MET A 116 -4.49 -17.89 5.31
CA MET A 116 -3.29 -17.76 4.51
C MET A 116 -2.01 -17.91 5.34
N GLY A 117 -2.00 -17.34 6.55
CA GLY A 117 -0.88 -17.53 7.49
C GLY A 117 -0.69 -19.01 7.89
N ARG A 118 -1.78 -19.73 8.20
CA ARG A 118 -1.72 -21.15 8.59
C ARG A 118 -1.21 -22.08 7.49
N ILE A 119 -1.50 -21.77 6.23
CA ILE A 119 -0.98 -22.55 5.08
C ILE A 119 0.41 -22.09 4.61
N GLY A 120 1.06 -21.20 5.37
CA GLY A 120 2.44 -20.79 5.13
C GLY A 120 2.63 -19.67 4.10
N LEU A 121 1.56 -19.10 3.52
CA LEU A 121 1.70 -18.03 2.53
C LEU A 121 2.37 -16.77 3.10
N GLY A 122 2.21 -16.50 4.39
CA GLY A 122 2.87 -15.37 5.05
C GLY A 122 4.40 -15.41 5.05
N ALA A 123 4.99 -16.60 4.81
CA ALA A 123 6.43 -16.74 4.67
C ALA A 123 6.97 -16.26 3.31
N ILE A 124 6.12 -16.18 2.29
CA ILE A 124 6.53 -15.87 0.91
C ILE A 124 5.87 -14.60 0.33
N MET A 125 4.83 -14.08 0.98
CA MET A 125 4.12 -12.87 0.51
C MET A 125 3.35 -12.17 1.63
N ASP A 126 2.99 -10.91 1.43
CA ASP A 126 2.12 -10.15 2.33
C ASP A 126 0.66 -10.60 2.19
N THR A 127 0.17 -11.35 3.17
CA THR A 127 -1.20 -11.90 3.18
C THR A 127 -2.26 -10.86 3.44
N SER A 128 -1.93 -9.78 4.17
CA SER A 128 -2.85 -8.66 4.39
C SER A 128 -3.12 -7.90 3.10
N ALA A 129 -2.06 -7.58 2.36
CA ALA A 129 -2.16 -6.96 1.05
C ALA A 129 -2.90 -7.85 0.05
N ALA A 130 -2.65 -9.17 0.07
CA ALA A 130 -3.33 -10.13 -0.79
C ALA A 130 -4.85 -10.13 -0.55
N TYR A 131 -5.30 -10.14 0.70
CA TYR A 131 -6.73 -10.05 0.99
C TYR A 131 -7.32 -8.71 0.55
N ILE A 132 -6.62 -7.59 0.79
CA ILE A 132 -7.09 -6.26 0.37
C ILE A 132 -7.32 -6.21 -1.14
N TRP A 133 -6.38 -6.71 -1.93
CA TRP A 133 -6.55 -6.79 -3.38
C TRP A 133 -7.73 -7.69 -3.77
N PHE A 134 -7.75 -8.91 -3.23
CA PHE A 134 -8.78 -9.90 -3.52
C PHE A 134 -10.19 -9.36 -3.24
N ILE A 135 -10.45 -8.82 -2.04
CA ILE A 135 -11.80 -8.38 -1.66
C ILE A 135 -12.25 -7.15 -2.44
N THR A 136 -11.35 -6.17 -2.69
CA THR A 136 -11.71 -4.97 -3.44
C THR A 136 -12.06 -5.31 -4.90
N LEU A 137 -11.30 -6.21 -5.53
CA LEU A 137 -11.60 -6.69 -6.89
C LEU A 137 -12.87 -7.53 -6.92
N THR A 138 -13.04 -8.44 -5.97
CA THR A 138 -14.24 -9.29 -5.87
C THR A 138 -15.51 -8.46 -5.73
N LEU A 139 -15.50 -7.45 -4.85
CA LEU A 139 -16.64 -6.57 -4.68
C LEU A 139 -16.93 -5.73 -5.93
N LYS A 140 -15.90 -5.29 -6.65
CA LYS A 140 -16.08 -4.61 -7.93
C LYS A 140 -16.77 -5.52 -8.94
N ILE A 141 -16.36 -6.78 -9.05
CA ILE A 141 -16.99 -7.75 -9.94
C ILE A 141 -18.44 -8.01 -9.56
N ILE A 142 -18.73 -8.16 -8.25
CA ILE A 142 -20.07 -8.49 -7.76
C ILE A 142 -21.02 -7.29 -7.84
N LEU A 143 -20.57 -6.09 -7.47
CA LEU A 143 -21.44 -4.92 -7.34
C LEU A 143 -21.55 -4.10 -8.64
N ASP A 144 -20.45 -3.99 -9.40
CA ASP A 144 -20.39 -3.19 -10.62
C ASP A 144 -20.40 -4.03 -11.91
N HIS A 145 -20.30 -5.37 -11.80
CA HIS A 145 -20.26 -6.31 -12.92
C HIS A 145 -19.13 -6.03 -13.93
N GLU A 146 -18.02 -5.47 -13.45
CA GLU A 146 -16.85 -5.16 -14.28
C GLU A 146 -15.52 -5.49 -13.56
N VAL A 147 -14.50 -5.87 -14.35
CA VAL A 147 -13.11 -6.03 -13.86
C VAL A 147 -12.33 -4.75 -14.11
N PHE A 148 -12.44 -4.19 -15.31
CA PHE A 148 -11.75 -2.99 -15.73
C PHE A 148 -12.73 -1.86 -15.98
N SER A 149 -12.53 -0.74 -15.33
CA SER A 149 -13.37 0.44 -15.57
C SER A 149 -13.05 1.09 -16.92
N LYS A 150 -14.07 1.70 -17.51
CA LYS A 150 -13.95 2.48 -18.73
C LYS A 150 -12.99 3.65 -18.53
N MET A 151 -12.06 3.82 -19.46
CA MET A 151 -11.12 4.94 -19.44
C MET A 151 -11.84 6.26 -19.70
N ASP A 152 -11.36 7.35 -19.10
CA ASP A 152 -11.72 8.70 -19.50
C ASP A 152 -11.28 8.99 -20.97
N GLU A 153 -11.85 10.01 -21.58
CA GLU A 153 -11.62 10.33 -22.99
C GLU A 153 -10.14 10.63 -23.31
N GLU A 154 -9.44 11.31 -22.41
CA GLU A 154 -8.03 11.61 -22.60
C GLU A 154 -7.16 10.36 -22.54
N SER A 155 -7.36 9.51 -21.54
CA SER A 155 -6.64 8.25 -21.41
C SER A 155 -6.98 7.27 -22.53
N ALA A 156 -8.22 7.27 -23.03
CA ALA A 156 -8.61 6.45 -24.18
C ALA A 156 -7.90 6.90 -25.47
N ARG A 157 -7.77 8.22 -25.68
CA ARG A 157 -7.08 8.79 -26.84
C ARG A 157 -5.57 8.56 -26.79
N LEU A 158 -4.95 8.67 -25.62
CA LEU A 158 -3.50 8.55 -25.43
C LEU A 158 -3.02 7.09 -25.31
N GLY A 159 -3.91 6.21 -24.85
CA GLY A 159 -3.58 4.86 -24.40
C GLY A 159 -3.33 4.79 -22.89
N ARG A 160 -3.80 3.72 -22.24
CA ARG A 160 -3.80 3.50 -20.78
C ARG A 160 -2.43 3.76 -20.12
N PHE A 161 -1.37 3.33 -20.76
CA PHE A 161 -0.01 3.41 -20.24
C PHE A 161 0.79 4.62 -20.78
N HIS A 162 0.14 5.47 -21.55
CA HIS A 162 0.79 6.70 -21.98
C HIS A 162 1.04 7.60 -20.77
N ARG A 163 2.16 8.26 -20.71
CA ARG A 163 2.61 9.02 -19.52
C ARG A 163 1.72 10.17 -19.13
N ARG A 164 1.08 10.83 -20.13
CA ARG A 164 0.09 11.88 -19.89
C ARG A 164 -1.28 11.34 -19.50
N ALA A 165 -1.52 10.04 -19.66
CA ALA A 165 -2.74 9.42 -19.16
C ALA A 165 -2.74 9.45 -17.63
N LYS A 166 -3.92 9.29 -17.07
CA LYS A 166 -4.16 9.34 -15.63
C LYS A 166 -3.27 8.32 -14.89
N ALA A 167 -2.54 8.80 -13.89
CA ALA A 167 -1.70 7.98 -13.02
C ALA A 167 -2.26 7.96 -11.59
N TRP A 168 -1.83 7.00 -10.79
CA TRP A 168 -2.24 6.91 -9.39
C TRP A 168 -1.76 8.12 -8.57
N GLN A 169 -0.47 8.49 -8.71
CA GLN A 169 0.08 9.68 -8.06
C GLN A 169 0.70 10.61 -9.12
N PRO A 170 0.62 11.93 -8.95
CA PRO A 170 1.02 12.89 -10.00
C PRO A 170 2.46 12.74 -10.50
N HIS A 171 3.42 12.49 -9.61
CA HIS A 171 4.84 12.33 -9.97
C HIS A 171 5.12 11.05 -10.79
N MET A 172 4.21 10.08 -10.80
CA MET A 172 4.34 8.86 -11.60
C MET A 172 4.19 9.10 -13.11
N THR A 173 3.74 10.28 -13.51
CA THR A 173 3.72 10.70 -14.93
C THR A 173 5.11 11.04 -15.46
N ARG A 174 6.10 11.21 -14.58
CA ARG A 174 7.48 11.61 -14.89
C ARG A 174 8.45 10.51 -14.40
N PRO A 175 9.13 9.78 -15.32
CA PRO A 175 9.87 8.56 -14.96
C PRO A 175 11.00 8.77 -13.97
N PHE A 176 11.79 9.83 -14.18
CA PHE A 176 12.91 10.12 -13.29
C PHE A 176 12.41 10.54 -11.91
N ASP A 177 11.37 11.38 -11.86
CA ASP A 177 10.78 11.81 -10.60
C ASP A 177 10.21 10.63 -9.81
N MET A 178 9.56 9.68 -10.51
CA MET A 178 9.03 8.45 -9.91
C MET A 178 10.14 7.60 -9.29
N VAL A 179 11.23 7.37 -10.02
CA VAL A 179 12.38 6.57 -9.54
C VAL A 179 13.11 7.29 -8.40
N LEU A 180 13.36 8.61 -8.54
CA LEU A 180 14.01 9.42 -7.51
C LEU A 180 13.20 9.44 -6.22
N TYR A 181 11.90 9.72 -6.30
CA TYR A 181 11.01 9.76 -5.16
C TYR A 181 10.99 8.43 -4.41
N ALA A 182 10.76 7.32 -5.13
CA ALA A 182 10.75 6.01 -4.52
C ALA A 182 12.11 5.62 -3.95
N GLY A 183 13.19 5.96 -4.65
CA GLY A 183 14.58 5.68 -4.23
C GLY A 183 14.97 6.38 -2.94
N VAL A 184 14.60 7.67 -2.78
CA VAL A 184 14.86 8.42 -1.54
C VAL A 184 14.11 7.80 -0.36
N ILE A 185 12.82 7.50 -0.52
CA ILE A 185 12.01 6.91 0.56
C ILE A 185 12.48 5.50 0.92
N ALA A 186 12.76 4.68 -0.10
CA ALA A 186 13.30 3.34 0.11
C ALA A 186 14.69 3.37 0.75
N GLY A 187 15.52 4.36 0.40
CA GLY A 187 16.84 4.58 0.99
C GLY A 187 16.75 4.88 2.48
N ILE A 188 15.88 5.83 2.86
CA ILE A 188 15.63 6.13 4.28
C ILE A 188 15.13 4.88 5.02
N ALA A 189 14.19 4.15 4.43
CA ALA A 189 13.66 2.93 5.03
C ALA A 189 14.74 1.85 5.19
N ALA A 190 15.51 1.57 4.15
CA ALA A 190 16.55 0.55 4.17
C ALA A 190 17.68 0.89 5.17
N CYS A 191 18.10 2.16 5.25
CA CYS A 191 19.07 2.60 6.26
C CYS A 191 18.52 2.45 7.68
N CYS A 192 17.28 2.89 7.92
CA CYS A 192 16.63 2.72 9.23
C CYS A 192 16.56 1.24 9.64
N ILE A 193 16.18 0.36 8.72
CA ILE A 193 16.10 -1.07 9.00
C ILE A 193 17.47 -1.70 9.20
N SER A 194 18.51 -1.20 8.52
CA SER A 194 19.90 -1.64 8.77
C SER A 194 20.30 -1.41 10.22
N GLU A 195 19.98 -0.23 10.79
CA GLU A 195 20.22 0.08 12.20
C GLU A 195 19.39 -0.80 13.15
N VAL A 196 18.11 -1.06 12.79
CA VAL A 196 17.25 -1.96 13.54
C VAL A 196 17.84 -3.38 13.59
N LEU A 197 18.30 -3.91 12.46
CA LEU A 197 18.87 -5.25 12.37
C LEU A 197 20.22 -5.35 13.08
N ALA A 198 20.98 -4.26 13.19
CA ALA A 198 22.23 -4.17 13.93
C ALA A 198 22.03 -4.04 15.46
N SER A 199 20.81 -3.77 15.93
CA SER A 199 20.51 -3.59 17.34
C SER A 199 20.75 -4.87 18.15
N GLU A 200 21.29 -4.74 19.36
CA GLU A 200 21.43 -5.84 20.32
C GLU A 200 20.09 -6.25 20.94
N ASN A 201 19.09 -5.37 20.93
CA ASN A 201 17.76 -5.65 21.44
C ASN A 201 16.97 -6.53 20.46
N GLU A 202 16.82 -7.82 20.82
CA GLU A 202 16.15 -8.82 19.98
C GLU A 202 14.68 -8.47 19.71
N VAL A 203 13.97 -7.96 20.71
CA VAL A 203 12.57 -7.54 20.57
C VAL A 203 12.46 -6.38 19.58
N PHE A 204 13.38 -5.42 19.67
CA PHE A 204 13.41 -4.30 18.72
C PHE A 204 13.77 -4.78 17.32
N ARG A 205 14.70 -5.74 17.13
CA ARG A 205 14.98 -6.36 15.81
C ARG A 205 13.74 -7.00 15.21
N GLN A 206 12.94 -7.70 16.02
CA GLN A 206 11.74 -8.39 15.55
C GLN A 206 10.65 -7.43 15.06
N TYR A 207 10.38 -6.38 15.80
CA TYR A 207 9.26 -5.47 15.53
C TYR A 207 9.69 -4.18 14.82
N GLY A 208 10.91 -3.74 15.01
CA GLY A 208 11.43 -2.47 14.47
C GLY A 208 11.56 -2.46 12.95
N ILE A 209 11.57 -3.61 12.28
CA ILE A 209 11.52 -3.66 10.81
C ILE A 209 10.29 -2.96 10.22
N PHE A 210 9.22 -2.81 11.02
CA PHE A 210 8.02 -2.08 10.61
C PHE A 210 8.10 -0.58 10.90
N LEU A 211 9.17 -0.06 11.49
CA LEU A 211 9.29 1.35 11.87
C LEU A 211 9.10 2.32 10.68
N PRO A 212 9.74 2.14 9.52
CA PRO A 212 9.51 3.02 8.36
C PRO A 212 8.09 2.93 7.81
N PHE A 213 7.49 1.75 7.83
CA PHE A 213 6.08 1.55 7.47
C PHE A 213 5.16 2.29 8.43
N THR A 214 5.42 2.18 9.73
CA THR A 214 4.69 2.86 10.80
C THR A 214 4.67 4.37 10.60
N VAL A 215 5.83 4.98 10.35
CA VAL A 215 5.94 6.41 10.06
C VAL A 215 5.13 6.77 8.81
N SER A 216 5.21 5.96 7.75
CA SER A 216 4.45 6.18 6.52
C SER A 216 2.93 6.11 6.73
N CYS A 217 2.45 5.27 7.65
CA CYS A 217 1.03 5.21 8.01
C CYS A 217 0.61 6.44 8.82
N VAL A 218 1.40 6.84 9.81
CA VAL A 218 1.10 8.02 10.65
C VAL A 218 1.04 9.30 9.82
N VAL A 219 1.91 9.46 8.84
CA VAL A 219 1.92 10.63 7.94
C VAL A 219 0.59 10.80 7.20
N LEU A 220 -0.17 9.73 6.96
CA LEU A 220 -1.50 9.82 6.33
C LEU A 220 -2.52 10.62 7.16
N VAL A 221 -2.27 10.82 8.47
CA VAL A 221 -3.09 11.73 9.30
C VAL A 221 -3.08 13.14 8.72
N LEU A 222 -1.96 13.58 8.18
CA LEU A 222 -1.82 14.92 7.58
C LEU A 222 -2.67 15.06 6.31
N GLY A 223 -2.98 13.94 5.63
CA GLY A 223 -3.83 13.91 4.44
C GLY A 223 -5.32 13.97 4.71
N GLN A 224 -5.75 13.84 5.98
CA GLN A 224 -7.17 13.94 6.37
C GLN A 224 -7.72 15.38 6.26
N GLY A 225 -6.86 16.35 5.98
CA GLY A 225 -7.22 17.74 5.71
C GLY A 225 -7.15 18.08 4.22
N LYS A 226 -6.76 19.32 3.93
CA LYS A 226 -6.56 19.82 2.55
C LYS A 226 -5.16 19.55 2.00
N THR A 227 -4.24 19.04 2.82
CA THR A 227 -2.86 18.77 2.43
C THR A 227 -2.79 17.43 1.70
N GLN A 228 -2.30 17.45 0.47
CA GLN A 228 -2.01 16.20 -0.24
C GLN A 228 -0.70 15.62 0.31
N VAL A 229 -0.79 14.46 0.93
CA VAL A 229 0.38 13.68 1.34
C VAL A 229 0.57 12.48 0.42
N PRO A 230 1.81 12.21 0.04
CA PRO A 230 2.09 11.07 -0.83
C PRO A 230 1.91 9.75 -0.07
N THR A 231 1.45 8.74 -0.80
CA THR A 231 1.34 7.37 -0.29
C THR A 231 2.70 6.70 -0.39
N THR A 232 3.29 6.35 0.75
CA THR A 232 4.68 5.82 0.82
C THR A 232 4.80 4.45 1.47
N HIS A 233 3.79 3.99 2.20
CA HIS A 233 3.82 2.77 2.99
C HIS A 233 4.14 1.49 2.19
N HIS A 234 3.74 1.42 0.92
CA HIS A 234 4.10 0.30 0.04
C HIS A 234 5.61 0.26 -0.26
N ILE A 235 6.25 1.44 -0.41
CA ILE A 235 7.70 1.55 -0.62
C ILE A 235 8.44 1.05 0.62
N THR A 236 8.06 1.56 1.79
CA THR A 236 8.75 1.27 3.04
C THR A 236 8.59 -0.17 3.50
N ILE A 237 7.40 -0.78 3.31
CA ILE A 237 7.17 -2.18 3.69
C ILE A 237 7.91 -3.17 2.78
N CYS A 238 7.95 -2.92 1.46
CA CYS A 238 8.69 -3.80 0.56
C CYS A 238 10.21 -3.66 0.73
N ALA A 239 10.70 -2.44 1.03
CA ALA A 239 12.08 -2.25 1.46
C ALA A 239 12.39 -3.05 2.73
N ALA A 240 11.46 -3.07 3.72
CA ALA A 240 11.60 -3.84 4.95
C ALA A 240 11.67 -5.34 4.69
N TYR A 241 10.81 -5.87 3.85
CA TYR A 241 10.82 -7.30 3.49
C TYR A 241 12.13 -7.72 2.81
N ALA A 242 12.62 -6.92 1.86
CA ALA A 242 13.89 -7.19 1.19
C ALA A 242 15.09 -7.10 2.14
N MET A 243 15.07 -6.13 3.08
CA MET A 243 16.10 -6.00 4.12
C MET A 243 16.08 -7.17 5.09
N ALA A 244 14.91 -7.58 5.56
CA ALA A 244 14.75 -8.72 6.48
C ALA A 244 15.21 -10.04 5.83
N ALA A 245 14.96 -10.23 4.53
CA ALA A 245 15.32 -11.42 3.80
C ALA A 245 16.80 -11.46 3.35
N GLY A 246 17.38 -10.33 3.00
CA GLY A 246 18.70 -10.25 2.36
C GLY A 246 19.77 -9.44 3.10
N GLY A 247 19.41 -8.62 4.08
CA GLY A 247 20.34 -7.80 4.88
C GLY A 247 21.11 -6.73 4.07
N ASN A 248 20.77 -6.47 2.81
CA ASN A 248 21.52 -5.58 1.93
C ASN A 248 20.68 -4.35 1.54
N ILE A 249 21.21 -3.16 1.82
CA ILE A 249 20.55 -1.87 1.56
C ILE A 249 20.16 -1.72 0.08
N GLY A 250 21.00 -2.16 -0.84
CA GLY A 250 20.71 -2.09 -2.28
C GLY A 250 19.46 -2.88 -2.66
N TRP A 251 19.25 -4.07 -2.10
CA TRP A 251 18.03 -4.85 -2.31
C TRP A 251 16.82 -4.17 -1.70
N GLY A 252 16.96 -3.55 -0.52
CA GLY A 252 15.89 -2.76 0.11
C GLY A 252 15.45 -1.60 -0.78
N ILE A 253 16.41 -0.82 -1.30
CA ILE A 253 16.11 0.31 -2.20
C ILE A 253 15.48 -0.18 -3.50
N LEU A 254 16.02 -1.24 -4.11
CA LEU A 254 15.50 -1.79 -5.37
C LEU A 254 14.05 -2.28 -5.19
N ALA A 255 13.74 -2.95 -4.09
CA ALA A 255 12.38 -3.41 -3.78
C ALA A 255 11.41 -2.24 -3.63
N GLY A 256 11.82 -1.17 -2.94
CA GLY A 256 10.99 0.03 -2.78
C GLY A 256 10.76 0.78 -4.08
N VAL A 257 11.75 0.85 -4.97
CA VAL A 257 11.57 1.42 -6.32
C VAL A 257 10.68 0.52 -7.18
N ALA A 258 10.92 -0.78 -7.15
CA ALA A 258 10.14 -1.74 -7.93
C ALA A 258 8.65 -1.74 -7.55
N VAL A 259 8.32 -1.74 -6.24
CA VAL A 259 6.92 -1.72 -5.80
C VAL A 259 6.20 -0.45 -6.22
N HIS A 260 6.90 0.67 -6.30
CA HIS A 260 6.31 1.94 -6.73
C HIS A 260 6.01 1.94 -8.24
N ILE A 261 6.92 1.40 -9.06
CA ILE A 261 6.72 1.21 -10.51
C ILE A 261 5.55 0.23 -10.76
N VAL A 262 5.54 -0.90 -10.06
CA VAL A 262 4.44 -1.90 -10.15
C VAL A 262 3.12 -1.29 -9.70
N GLY A 263 3.14 -0.41 -8.68
CA GLY A 263 1.98 0.32 -8.20
C GLY A 263 1.39 1.28 -9.24
N ASP A 264 2.21 2.00 -10.00
CA ASP A 264 1.73 2.81 -11.12
C ASP A 264 1.10 1.93 -12.21
N PHE A 265 1.79 0.86 -12.60
CA PHE A 265 1.29 -0.06 -13.63
C PHE A 265 -0.08 -0.66 -13.24
N LEU A 266 -0.17 -1.29 -12.09
CA LEU A 266 -1.42 -1.90 -11.60
C LEU A 266 -2.49 -0.85 -11.29
N GLY A 267 -2.08 0.31 -10.81
CA GLY A 267 -2.97 1.46 -10.60
C GLY A 267 -3.64 1.90 -11.89
N ARG A 268 -2.90 2.00 -12.99
CA ARG A 268 -3.46 2.34 -14.31
C ARG A 268 -4.39 1.24 -14.84
N VAL A 269 -4.12 -0.02 -14.51
CA VAL A 269 -4.98 -1.13 -14.93
C VAL A 269 -6.30 -1.15 -14.18
N PHE A 270 -6.29 -1.05 -12.85
CA PHE A 270 -7.45 -1.38 -12.02
C PHE A 270 -8.05 -0.19 -11.26
N HIS A 271 -7.28 0.87 -10.97
CA HIS A 271 -7.67 1.88 -9.99
C HIS A 271 -8.04 3.24 -10.57
N VAL A 272 -7.21 3.81 -11.48
CA VAL A 272 -7.30 5.24 -11.85
C VAL A 272 -8.56 5.61 -12.60
N HIS A 273 -9.23 4.64 -13.19
CA HIS A 273 -10.51 4.81 -13.88
C HIS A 273 -11.65 4.23 -13.05
N GLY A 274 -12.86 4.77 -13.24
CA GLY A 274 -14.06 4.32 -12.52
C GLY A 274 -14.19 4.91 -11.12
N ASP A 275 -15.13 4.35 -10.37
CA ASP A 275 -15.62 4.87 -9.10
C ASP A 275 -15.39 3.92 -7.91
N VAL A 276 -14.48 2.98 -8.06
CA VAL A 276 -14.14 1.98 -7.04
C VAL A 276 -12.70 2.09 -6.65
N TYR A 277 -12.42 1.98 -5.34
CA TYR A 277 -11.06 1.93 -4.84
C TYR A 277 -10.54 0.49 -4.90
N ILE A 278 -9.66 0.20 -5.86
CA ILE A 278 -8.83 -1.01 -5.85
C ILE A 278 -7.42 -0.57 -5.49
N CYS A 279 -6.94 -0.99 -4.34
CA CYS A 279 -5.74 -0.45 -3.72
C CYS A 279 -4.45 -0.70 -4.53
N PRO A 280 -3.86 0.31 -5.21
CA PRO A 280 -2.63 0.12 -5.97
C PRO A 280 -1.45 -0.30 -5.09
N ALA A 281 -1.38 0.23 -3.86
CA ALA A 281 -0.38 -0.15 -2.88
C ALA A 281 -0.48 -1.65 -2.54
N ALA A 282 -1.67 -2.15 -2.20
CA ALA A 282 -1.85 -3.57 -1.86
C ALA A 282 -1.49 -4.48 -3.03
N MET A 283 -1.95 -4.16 -4.25
CA MET A 283 -1.62 -4.92 -5.45
C MET A 283 -0.11 -5.04 -5.66
N SER A 284 0.61 -3.91 -5.58
CA SER A 284 2.05 -3.89 -5.77
C SER A 284 2.81 -4.57 -4.64
N ILE A 285 2.36 -4.43 -3.38
CA ILE A 285 2.94 -5.13 -2.24
C ILE A 285 2.86 -6.65 -2.44
N VAL A 286 1.70 -7.18 -2.87
CA VAL A 286 1.55 -8.62 -3.15
C VAL A 286 2.58 -9.10 -4.15
N VAL A 287 2.69 -8.42 -5.30
CA VAL A 287 3.61 -8.83 -6.37
C VAL A 287 5.06 -8.77 -5.90
N VAL A 288 5.46 -7.66 -5.28
CA VAL A 288 6.86 -7.47 -4.90
C VAL A 288 7.22 -8.27 -3.65
N SER A 289 6.32 -8.41 -2.67
CA SER A 289 6.59 -9.29 -1.52
C SER A 289 6.78 -10.75 -1.94
N LEU A 290 5.98 -11.26 -2.88
CA LEU A 290 6.17 -12.60 -3.45
C LEU A 290 7.55 -12.74 -4.10
N ILE A 291 8.04 -11.70 -4.77
CA ILE A 291 9.38 -11.71 -5.35
C ILE A 291 10.44 -11.69 -4.24
N VAL A 292 10.40 -10.72 -3.32
CA VAL A 292 11.49 -10.50 -2.36
C VAL A 292 11.50 -11.49 -1.20
N MET A 293 10.35 -12.02 -0.79
CA MET A 293 10.25 -13.01 0.30
C MET A 293 10.22 -14.46 -0.23
N GLY A 294 9.70 -14.68 -1.44
CA GLY A 294 9.57 -16.00 -2.03
C GLY A 294 10.63 -16.31 -3.07
N LEU A 295 10.62 -15.59 -4.20
CA LEU A 295 11.42 -15.94 -5.37
C LEU A 295 12.93 -15.69 -5.17
N LEU A 296 13.33 -14.49 -4.73
CA LEU A 296 14.75 -14.13 -4.60
C LEU A 296 15.50 -15.02 -3.60
N PRO A 297 14.93 -15.35 -2.41
CA PRO A 297 15.56 -16.34 -1.52
C PRO A 297 15.67 -17.72 -2.16
N ALA A 298 14.62 -18.20 -2.84
CA ALA A 298 14.58 -19.53 -3.45
C ALA A 298 15.66 -19.72 -4.52
N VAL A 299 15.98 -18.67 -5.28
CA VAL A 299 17.05 -18.71 -6.32
C VAL A 299 18.40 -18.24 -5.79
N GLY A 300 18.53 -17.89 -4.50
CA GLY A 300 19.78 -17.44 -3.89
C GLY A 300 20.27 -16.07 -4.38
N ALA A 301 19.37 -15.23 -4.91
CA ALA A 301 19.72 -13.94 -5.53
C ALA A 301 20.36 -12.95 -4.56
N TYR A 302 20.05 -13.03 -3.28
CA TYR A 302 20.61 -12.14 -2.25
C TYR A 302 22.12 -12.25 -2.06
N ARG A 303 22.74 -13.33 -2.58
CA ARG A 303 24.20 -13.49 -2.62
C ARG A 303 24.86 -12.51 -3.61
N LEU A 304 24.11 -11.97 -4.55
CA LEU A 304 24.57 -11.04 -5.57
C LEU A 304 24.49 -9.60 -5.05
N THR A 305 25.38 -9.24 -4.14
CA THR A 305 25.35 -7.95 -3.42
C THR A 305 25.51 -6.72 -4.31
N SER A 306 26.19 -6.83 -5.46
CA SER A 306 26.38 -5.77 -6.43
C SER A 306 25.21 -5.61 -7.42
N LEU A 307 24.42 -6.66 -7.62
CA LEU A 307 23.34 -6.68 -8.61
C LEU A 307 22.31 -5.57 -8.40
N PRO A 308 21.77 -5.34 -7.18
CA PRO A 308 20.77 -4.30 -6.97
C PRO A 308 21.31 -2.91 -7.30
N TRP A 309 22.57 -2.62 -7.06
CA TRP A 309 23.19 -1.33 -7.38
C TRP A 309 23.31 -1.11 -8.89
N ILE A 310 23.65 -2.17 -9.64
CA ILE A 310 23.68 -2.13 -11.11
C ILE A 310 22.28 -1.86 -11.65
N LEU A 311 21.26 -2.57 -11.16
CA LEU A 311 19.88 -2.40 -11.59
C LEU A 311 19.34 -1.00 -11.24
N LEU A 312 19.65 -0.49 -10.05
CA LEU A 312 19.30 0.88 -9.66
C LEU A 312 19.96 1.91 -10.55
N GLY A 313 21.23 1.75 -10.85
CA GLY A 313 21.95 2.63 -11.78
C GLY A 313 21.29 2.65 -13.16
N LEU A 314 20.96 1.49 -13.70
CA LEU A 314 20.26 1.38 -14.98
C LEU A 314 18.86 2.03 -14.95
N LEU A 315 18.11 1.86 -13.87
CA LEU A 315 16.79 2.49 -13.68
C LEU A 315 16.91 4.03 -13.62
N VAL A 316 17.87 4.55 -12.87
CA VAL A 316 18.12 6.00 -12.77
C VAL A 316 18.51 6.59 -14.12
N ILE A 317 19.52 6.01 -14.79
CA ILE A 317 19.98 6.49 -16.09
C ILE A 317 18.86 6.37 -17.13
N GLY A 318 18.23 5.22 -17.23
CA GLY A 318 17.14 4.98 -18.18
C GLY A 318 15.98 5.95 -18.00
N SER A 319 15.53 6.15 -16.77
CA SER A 319 14.43 7.07 -16.45
C SER A 319 14.79 8.54 -16.74
N ALA A 320 16.03 8.95 -16.47
CA ALA A 320 16.52 10.30 -16.78
C ALA A 320 16.59 10.56 -18.30
N LEU A 321 17.11 9.60 -19.07
CA LEU A 321 17.17 9.69 -20.53
C LEU A 321 15.76 9.77 -21.15
N MET A 322 14.84 8.94 -20.64
CA MET A 322 13.45 8.94 -21.08
C MET A 322 12.78 10.30 -20.81
N GLN A 323 12.92 10.84 -19.61
CA GLN A 323 12.35 12.15 -19.24
C GLN A 323 12.95 13.30 -20.05
N HIS A 324 14.27 13.26 -20.30
CA HIS A 324 14.93 14.25 -21.14
C HIS A 324 14.42 14.24 -22.59
N GLY A 325 14.27 13.06 -23.17
CA GLY A 325 13.74 12.90 -24.55
C GLY A 325 12.33 13.48 -24.70
N GLU A 326 11.48 13.29 -23.68
CA GLU A 326 10.12 13.85 -23.67
C GLU A 326 10.07 15.37 -23.55
N ASN A 327 10.90 15.94 -22.67
CA ASN A 327 10.98 17.37 -22.50
C ASN A 327 11.43 18.05 -23.84
N LYS A 328 12.39 17.45 -24.56
CA LYS A 328 12.79 17.90 -25.89
C LYS A 328 11.65 17.83 -26.91
N SER A 329 10.89 16.75 -26.91
CA SER A 329 9.77 16.56 -27.84
C SER A 329 8.63 17.53 -27.55
N ALA A 330 8.36 17.85 -26.29
CA ALA A 330 7.38 18.85 -25.89
C ALA A 330 7.78 20.25 -26.33
N ALA A 331 9.04 20.64 -26.09
CA ALA A 331 9.57 21.95 -26.50
C ALA A 331 9.51 22.17 -28.01
N LYS A 332 9.81 21.12 -28.82
CA LYS A 332 9.70 21.21 -30.31
C LYS A 332 8.25 21.45 -30.76
N ARG A 333 7.26 20.84 -30.10
CA ARG A 333 5.85 21.02 -30.45
C ARG A 333 5.35 22.43 -30.11
N THR A 334 5.76 23.00 -28.99
CA THR A 334 5.41 24.37 -28.59
C THR A 334 5.98 25.40 -29.57
N ASN A 335 7.20 25.21 -30.05
CA ASN A 335 7.85 26.10 -31.04
C ASN A 335 7.27 25.98 -32.47
N LEU A 336 6.53 24.90 -32.78
CA LEU A 336 5.83 24.71 -34.06
C LEU A 336 4.42 25.30 -34.07
N THR A 337 3.87 25.64 -32.90
CA THR A 337 2.53 26.19 -32.72
C THR A 337 2.53 27.68 -32.36
N ALA A 338 3.70 28.27 -32.11
CA ALA A 338 3.95 29.70 -31.96
C ALA A 338 4.43 30.31 -33.28
#